data_33ee3c84c1bd5fdd8c54090c6ffaabfe
#
_entry.id   33ee3c84c1bd5fdd8c54090c6ffaabfe
#
_cell.length_a   1.000
_cell.length_b   1.000
_cell.length_c   1.000
_cell.angle_alpha   90.00
_cell.angle_beta   90.00
_cell.angle_gamma   90.00
#
_symmetry.space_group_name_H-M   'P 1'
#
loop_
_entity.id
_entity.type
_entity.pdbx_description
1 polymer ?
#
loop_
_entity_poly.entity_id
_entity_poly.type
_entity_poly.pdbx_seq_one_letter_code
_entity_poly.pdbx_strand_id
1 'polypeptide(L)'
;MKVKSKSGLRTSLLRITVLPLTLLGIIIIAYSSYHLTARVHQEVKTQLKDVARSAVYTYEREYPGDYRKGDDGNLYKGLKQVEDAEEILEGYKRMFDVDVTIFYCDERVATTIRSDSGNPIVGTKANEDVTEDVFHGRAEMFYENTNINNNRYFSYYRPLYDTQGNCTGMLFAGKEVRYVRSSVLVGVMPVLIAMFVCVAIVVFVIWAYANKLIKSMWQLGDFFVKVEGGDLTTELGPEVMKRKDELGRIGKSAVQMQSALRELIERDSLTGLYNRHYGEIWLREARKEARESGCPYYVSIGDIDFFKKFNDSYG
;
A
#
# COMPACT_ATOMS: atom_id res chain seq x y z
N MET A 1 6.05 18.82 38.25
CA MET A 1 6.02 17.41 37.79
C MET A 1 6.11 17.37 36.27
N LYS A 2 7.25 16.97 35.68
CA LYS A 2 7.39 16.91 34.20
C LYS A 2 6.60 15.74 33.68
N VAL A 3 5.44 15.99 33.06
CA VAL A 3 4.63 14.96 32.41
C VAL A 3 5.35 14.46 31.16
N LYS A 4 5.98 13.32 31.29
CA LYS A 4 6.72 12.60 30.24
C LYS A 4 5.76 11.82 29.32
N SER A 5 4.76 12.44 28.71
CA SER A 5 3.78 11.71 27.89
C SER A 5 3.32 12.39 26.59
N LYS A 6 4.23 13.14 25.93
CA LYS A 6 3.89 13.63 24.56
C LYS A 6 3.87 12.55 23.48
N SER A 7 4.44 11.37 23.72
CA SER A 7 4.58 10.31 22.70
C SER A 7 3.53 9.19 22.80
N GLY A 8 2.90 8.98 23.96
CA GLY A 8 2.05 7.81 24.19
C GLY A 8 0.78 7.75 23.35
N LEU A 9 -0.09 8.75 23.42
CA LEU A 9 -1.39 8.73 22.73
C LEU A 9 -1.23 8.76 21.20
N ARG A 10 -0.35 9.62 20.70
CA ARG A 10 -0.07 9.74 19.26
C ARG A 10 0.50 8.47 18.67
N THR A 11 1.49 7.87 19.34
CA THR A 11 2.09 6.63 18.88
C THR A 11 1.13 5.44 18.98
N SER A 12 0.26 5.40 19.98
CA SER A 12 -0.77 4.38 20.10
C SER A 12 -1.80 4.49 18.99
N LEU A 13 -2.33 5.68 18.70
CA LEU A 13 -3.27 5.90 17.60
C LEU A 13 -2.66 5.50 16.24
N LEU A 14 -1.41 5.90 15.98
CA LEU A 14 -0.73 5.52 14.75
C LEU A 14 -0.53 4.01 14.64
N ARG A 15 -0.12 3.33 15.71
CA ARG A 15 0.07 1.87 15.69
C ARG A 15 -1.23 1.13 15.45
N ILE A 16 -2.32 1.49 16.13
CA ILE A 16 -3.61 0.82 16.02
C ILE A 16 -4.20 0.95 14.62
N THR A 17 -3.93 2.04 13.91
CA THR A 17 -4.50 2.29 12.59
C THR A 17 -3.57 1.89 11.44
N VAL A 18 -2.27 2.18 11.54
CA VAL A 18 -1.31 1.90 10.45
C VAL A 18 -0.99 0.41 10.36
N LEU A 19 -0.88 -0.30 11.49
CA LEU A 19 -0.50 -1.71 11.49
C LEU A 19 -1.53 -2.62 10.79
N PRO A 20 -2.84 -2.53 11.05
CA PRO A 20 -3.83 -3.30 10.31
C PRO A 20 -3.89 -2.92 8.82
N LEU A 21 -3.72 -1.64 8.50
CA LEU A 21 -3.74 -1.15 7.13
C LEU A 21 -2.55 -1.68 6.33
N THR A 22 -1.35 -1.68 6.91
CA THR A 22 -0.15 -2.25 6.27
C THR A 22 -0.27 -3.76 6.11
N LEU A 23 -0.81 -4.47 7.10
CA LEU A 23 -1.07 -5.90 7.01
C LEU A 23 -2.05 -6.23 5.87
N LEU A 24 -3.16 -5.50 5.79
CA LEU A 24 -4.13 -5.64 4.70
C LEU A 24 -3.48 -5.36 3.34
N GLY A 25 -2.64 -4.32 3.25
CA GLY A 25 -1.91 -4.00 2.03
C GLY A 25 -0.96 -5.13 1.59
N ILE A 26 -0.24 -5.74 2.53
CA ILE A 26 0.63 -6.89 2.25
C ILE A 26 -0.19 -8.07 1.70
N ILE A 27 -1.35 -8.36 2.31
CA ILE A 27 -2.25 -9.44 1.85
C ILE A 27 -2.74 -9.17 0.42
N ILE A 28 -3.16 -7.94 0.12
CA ILE A 28 -3.63 -7.56 -1.22
C ILE A 28 -2.51 -7.71 -2.26
N ILE A 29 -1.29 -7.28 -1.93
CA ILE A 29 -0.13 -7.41 -2.82
C ILE A 29 0.20 -8.88 -3.07
N ALA A 30 0.26 -9.69 -2.02
CA ALA A 30 0.53 -11.12 -2.13
C ALA A 30 -0.52 -11.82 -3.01
N TYR A 31 -1.79 -11.54 -2.76
CA TYR A 31 -2.90 -12.07 -3.55
C TYR A 31 -2.84 -11.62 -5.02
N SER A 32 -2.64 -10.31 -5.26
CA SER A 32 -2.53 -9.75 -6.62
C SER A 32 -1.34 -10.33 -7.37
N SER A 33 -0.16 -10.44 -6.71
CA SER A 33 1.04 -11.02 -7.30
C SER A 33 0.85 -12.49 -7.67
N TYR A 34 0.24 -13.27 -6.77
CA TYR A 34 -0.06 -14.69 -7.03
C TYR A 34 -0.98 -14.86 -8.25
N HIS A 35 -2.10 -14.12 -8.27
CA HIS A 35 -3.05 -14.22 -9.39
C HIS A 35 -2.49 -13.71 -10.70
N LEU A 36 -1.71 -12.62 -10.69
CA LEU A 36 -1.08 -12.11 -11.88
C LEU A 36 -0.05 -13.09 -12.44
N THR A 37 0.78 -13.68 -11.57
CA THR A 37 1.76 -14.69 -11.98
C THR A 37 1.06 -15.90 -12.62
N ALA A 38 0.01 -16.43 -11.99
CA ALA A 38 -0.73 -17.56 -12.53
C ALA A 38 -1.38 -17.25 -13.89
N ARG A 39 -1.93 -16.06 -14.08
CA ARG A 39 -2.49 -15.61 -15.37
C ARG A 39 -1.41 -15.50 -16.44
N VAL A 40 -0.30 -14.84 -16.13
CA VAL A 40 0.81 -14.68 -17.08
C VAL A 40 1.40 -16.03 -17.49
N HIS A 41 1.56 -16.97 -16.57
CA HIS A 41 2.01 -18.33 -16.90
C HIS A 41 1.04 -19.03 -17.85
N GLN A 42 -0.26 -18.95 -17.58
CA GLN A 42 -1.27 -19.56 -18.45
C GLN A 42 -1.33 -18.90 -19.83
N GLU A 43 -1.20 -17.59 -19.89
CA GLU A 43 -1.16 -16.81 -21.14
C GLU A 43 0.07 -17.17 -21.98
N VAL A 44 1.25 -17.21 -21.35
CA VAL A 44 2.50 -17.62 -22.02
C VAL A 44 2.39 -19.06 -22.54
N LYS A 45 1.87 -20.00 -21.73
CA LYS A 45 1.65 -21.40 -22.19
C LYS A 45 0.75 -21.47 -23.42
N THR A 46 -0.37 -20.72 -23.42
CA THR A 46 -1.29 -20.67 -24.54
C THR A 46 -0.64 -20.03 -25.77
N GLN A 47 0.06 -18.90 -25.59
CA GLN A 47 0.78 -18.21 -26.67
C GLN A 47 1.82 -19.12 -27.31
N LEU A 48 2.66 -19.78 -26.50
CA LEU A 48 3.70 -20.68 -27.03
C LEU A 48 3.11 -21.87 -27.78
N LYS A 49 2.02 -22.44 -27.28
CA LYS A 49 1.29 -23.52 -27.95
C LYS A 49 0.77 -23.07 -29.31
N ASP A 50 0.15 -21.90 -29.39
CA ASP A 50 -0.45 -21.38 -30.61
C ASP A 50 0.63 -21.00 -31.64
N VAL A 51 1.73 -20.38 -31.17
CA VAL A 51 2.91 -20.10 -32.03
C VAL A 51 3.52 -21.39 -32.55
N ALA A 52 3.74 -22.39 -31.70
CA ALA A 52 4.30 -23.67 -32.13
C ALA A 52 3.42 -24.36 -33.18
N ARG A 53 2.09 -24.34 -33.01
CA ARG A 53 1.15 -24.92 -33.96
C ARG A 53 1.16 -24.18 -35.30
N SER A 54 1.15 -22.85 -35.26
CA SER A 54 1.22 -22.01 -36.44
C SER A 54 2.56 -22.18 -37.18
N ALA A 55 3.67 -22.22 -36.43
CA ALA A 55 5.00 -22.41 -37.02
C ALA A 55 5.15 -23.76 -37.69
N VAL A 56 4.63 -24.85 -37.04
CA VAL A 56 4.60 -26.19 -37.68
C VAL A 56 3.80 -26.14 -38.96
N TYR A 57 2.61 -25.59 -38.95
CA TYR A 57 1.74 -25.49 -40.12
C TYR A 57 2.44 -24.74 -41.30
N THR A 58 3.05 -23.59 -40.99
CA THR A 58 3.78 -22.80 -41.98
C THR A 58 5.01 -23.54 -42.49
N TYR A 59 5.77 -24.18 -41.59
CA TYR A 59 6.95 -24.94 -41.93
C TYR A 59 6.63 -26.13 -42.86
N GLU A 60 5.61 -26.94 -42.51
CA GLU A 60 5.17 -28.07 -43.30
C GLU A 60 4.65 -27.65 -44.71
N ARG A 61 3.98 -26.50 -44.80
CA ARG A 61 3.50 -25.96 -46.07
C ARG A 61 4.63 -25.45 -46.96
N GLU A 62 5.61 -24.77 -46.39
CA GLU A 62 6.72 -24.18 -47.14
C GLU A 62 7.82 -25.21 -47.47
N TYR A 63 7.97 -26.26 -46.64
CA TYR A 63 8.95 -27.35 -46.77
C TYR A 63 8.23 -28.71 -46.84
N PRO A 64 7.51 -28.99 -47.95
CA PRO A 64 6.77 -30.24 -48.09
C PRO A 64 7.73 -31.41 -48.37
N GLY A 65 7.41 -32.59 -47.78
CA GLY A 65 8.18 -33.83 -47.97
C GLY A 65 9.03 -34.20 -46.75
N ASP A 66 9.74 -35.32 -46.89
CA ASP A 66 10.51 -35.92 -45.81
C ASP A 66 11.95 -35.36 -45.72
N TYR A 67 12.57 -35.52 -44.57
CA TYR A 67 13.96 -35.13 -44.37
C TYR A 67 14.94 -36.07 -45.10
N ARG A 68 15.98 -35.47 -45.67
CA ARG A 68 17.08 -36.23 -46.30
C ARG A 68 18.40 -35.51 -46.13
N LYS A 69 19.50 -36.23 -45.99
CA LYS A 69 20.85 -35.67 -46.05
C LYS A 69 21.26 -35.60 -47.54
N GLY A 70 21.74 -34.46 -47.99
CA GLY A 70 22.33 -34.27 -49.30
C GLY A 70 23.74 -34.80 -49.38
N ASP A 71 24.26 -34.97 -50.60
CA ASP A 71 25.65 -35.36 -50.86
C ASP A 71 26.66 -34.29 -50.42
N ASP A 72 26.20 -33.07 -50.22
CA ASP A 72 26.92 -31.90 -49.69
C ASP A 72 26.98 -31.89 -48.14
N GLY A 73 26.36 -32.86 -47.47
CA GLY A 73 26.30 -32.99 -46.02
C GLY A 73 25.20 -32.15 -45.38
N ASN A 74 24.47 -31.34 -46.13
CA ASN A 74 23.39 -30.49 -45.64
C ASN A 74 22.09 -31.28 -45.44
N LEU A 75 21.24 -30.78 -44.53
CA LEU A 75 19.91 -31.34 -44.27
C LEU A 75 18.86 -30.66 -45.15
N TYR A 76 18.12 -31.46 -45.87
CA TYR A 76 17.03 -31.04 -46.73
C TYR A 76 15.69 -31.57 -46.21
N LYS A 77 14.61 -30.77 -46.39
CA LYS A 77 13.25 -31.26 -46.31
C LYS A 77 12.59 -31.07 -47.66
N GLY A 78 12.21 -32.18 -48.29
CA GLY A 78 11.81 -32.18 -49.67
C GLY A 78 12.91 -31.65 -50.59
N LEU A 79 12.70 -30.52 -51.24
CA LEU A 79 13.66 -29.90 -52.17
C LEU A 79 14.41 -28.69 -51.55
N LYS A 80 14.03 -28.23 -50.36
CA LYS A 80 14.61 -27.04 -49.72
C LYS A 80 15.60 -27.40 -48.63
N GLN A 81 16.63 -26.62 -48.48
CA GLN A 81 17.59 -26.75 -47.38
C GLN A 81 16.92 -26.26 -46.06
N VAL A 82 17.12 -27.01 -44.97
CA VAL A 82 16.47 -26.69 -43.70
C VAL A 82 17.00 -25.41 -43.06
N GLU A 83 18.24 -25.03 -43.31
CA GLU A 83 18.81 -23.76 -42.85
C GLU A 83 18.03 -22.55 -43.37
N ASP A 84 17.48 -22.59 -44.60
CA ASP A 84 16.66 -21.49 -45.14
C ASP A 84 15.37 -21.23 -44.35
N ALA A 85 14.95 -22.15 -43.48
CA ALA A 85 13.82 -21.96 -42.60
C ALA A 85 14.03 -20.86 -41.54
N GLU A 86 15.29 -20.43 -41.30
CA GLU A 86 15.60 -19.36 -40.32
C GLU A 86 14.81 -18.09 -40.61
N GLU A 87 14.59 -17.72 -41.89
CA GLU A 87 13.82 -16.53 -42.27
C GLU A 87 12.36 -16.60 -41.76
N ILE A 88 11.74 -17.78 -41.88
CA ILE A 88 10.36 -18.01 -41.37
C ILE A 88 10.35 -17.92 -39.84
N LEU A 89 11.34 -18.53 -39.19
CA LEU A 89 11.42 -18.52 -37.74
C LEU A 89 11.66 -17.11 -37.18
N GLU A 90 12.52 -16.31 -37.81
CA GLU A 90 12.74 -14.91 -37.46
C GLU A 90 11.46 -14.06 -37.67
N GLY A 91 10.63 -14.40 -38.64
CA GLY A 91 9.29 -13.82 -38.80
C GLY A 91 8.45 -14.02 -37.56
N TYR A 92 8.38 -15.22 -37.00
CA TYR A 92 7.67 -15.54 -35.77
C TYR A 92 8.25 -14.80 -34.55
N LYS A 93 9.59 -14.75 -34.44
CA LYS A 93 10.25 -14.00 -33.36
C LYS A 93 9.88 -12.52 -33.38
N ARG A 94 9.91 -11.88 -34.55
CA ARG A 94 9.56 -10.45 -34.71
C ARG A 94 8.09 -10.17 -34.42
N MET A 95 7.18 -11.10 -34.78
CA MET A 95 5.77 -10.91 -34.67
C MET A 95 5.24 -11.17 -33.23
N PHE A 96 5.76 -12.20 -32.57
CA PHE A 96 5.23 -12.71 -31.31
C PHE A 96 6.18 -12.57 -30.11
N ASP A 97 7.41 -12.09 -30.33
CA ASP A 97 8.48 -12.04 -29.33
C ASP A 97 8.71 -13.42 -28.67
N VAL A 98 8.77 -14.47 -29.51
CA VAL A 98 8.92 -15.88 -29.12
C VAL A 98 10.05 -16.47 -29.95
N ASP A 99 11.01 -17.11 -29.28
CA ASP A 99 12.06 -17.87 -29.99
C ASP A 99 11.48 -19.18 -30.52
N VAL A 100 11.85 -19.51 -31.75
CA VAL A 100 11.43 -20.74 -32.42
C VAL A 100 12.63 -21.53 -32.88
N THR A 101 12.58 -22.85 -32.73
CA THR A 101 13.66 -23.75 -33.14
C THR A 101 13.05 -25.01 -33.79
N ILE A 102 13.69 -25.47 -34.85
CA ILE A 102 13.42 -26.77 -35.46
C ILE A 102 14.55 -27.72 -35.08
N PHE A 103 14.17 -28.90 -34.63
CA PHE A 103 15.07 -30.02 -34.36
C PHE A 103 14.86 -31.12 -35.41
N TYR A 104 15.93 -31.70 -35.84
CA TYR A 104 15.95 -32.99 -36.51
C TYR A 104 16.47 -34.03 -35.54
N CYS A 105 15.65 -35.05 -35.24
CA CYS A 105 15.83 -35.88 -34.06
C CYS A 105 15.95 -34.99 -32.80
N ASP A 106 17.11 -34.96 -32.14
CA ASP A 106 17.42 -34.17 -30.95
C ASP A 106 18.33 -32.97 -31.22
N GLU A 107 18.79 -32.79 -32.47
CA GLU A 107 19.75 -31.74 -32.88
C GLU A 107 19.03 -30.49 -33.43
N ARG A 108 19.45 -29.28 -33.01
CA ARG A 108 18.93 -28.01 -33.57
C ARG A 108 19.46 -27.80 -34.97
N VAL A 109 18.57 -27.68 -35.93
CA VAL A 109 18.92 -27.48 -37.36
C VAL A 109 18.56 -26.09 -37.85
N ALA A 110 17.62 -25.41 -37.24
CA ALA A 110 17.32 -24.00 -37.49
C ALA A 110 16.77 -23.36 -36.18
N THR A 111 17.23 -22.14 -35.85
CA THR A 111 16.85 -21.50 -34.58
C THR A 111 16.99 -20.00 -34.60
N THR A 112 16.10 -19.31 -33.91
CA THR A 112 16.20 -17.86 -33.63
C THR A 112 17.01 -17.57 -32.38
N ILE A 113 17.32 -18.59 -31.55
CA ILE A 113 18.11 -18.42 -30.33
C ILE A 113 19.56 -18.20 -30.74
N ARG A 114 20.17 -17.14 -30.20
CA ARG A 114 21.55 -16.76 -30.50
C ARG A 114 22.45 -16.94 -29.28
N SER A 115 23.71 -17.28 -29.57
CA SER A 115 24.76 -17.30 -28.54
C SER A 115 25.15 -15.88 -28.14
N ASP A 116 25.97 -15.75 -27.09
CA ASP A 116 26.52 -14.45 -26.65
C ASP A 116 27.35 -13.74 -27.75
N SER A 117 27.87 -14.51 -28.72
CA SER A 117 28.54 -13.99 -29.91
C SER A 117 27.61 -13.55 -31.05
N GLY A 118 26.29 -13.69 -30.88
CA GLY A 118 25.25 -13.30 -31.84
C GLY A 118 24.93 -14.36 -32.91
N ASN A 119 25.63 -15.50 -32.93
CA ASN A 119 25.39 -16.57 -33.89
C ASN A 119 24.26 -17.51 -33.44
N PRO A 120 23.44 -18.06 -34.36
CA PRO A 120 22.48 -19.09 -34.06
C PRO A 120 23.14 -20.32 -33.39
N ILE A 121 22.50 -20.90 -32.37
CA ILE A 121 23.04 -22.07 -31.65
C ILE A 121 22.69 -23.39 -32.33
N VAL A 122 22.90 -23.46 -33.64
CA VAL A 122 22.68 -24.67 -34.44
C VAL A 122 23.68 -25.77 -34.06
N GLY A 123 23.30 -27.04 -34.23
CA GLY A 123 24.14 -28.21 -33.92
C GLY A 123 24.10 -28.60 -32.40
N THR A 124 23.42 -27.84 -31.57
CA THR A 124 23.27 -28.22 -30.13
C THR A 124 22.08 -29.14 -29.94
N LYS A 125 22.16 -29.99 -28.90
CA LYS A 125 21.11 -30.98 -28.61
C LYS A 125 20.02 -30.43 -27.69
N ALA A 126 18.83 -30.99 -27.78
CA ALA A 126 17.76 -30.81 -26.81
C ALA A 126 18.15 -31.50 -25.48
N ASN A 127 17.51 -31.09 -24.38
CA ASN A 127 17.69 -31.74 -23.09
C ASN A 127 17.13 -33.19 -23.13
N GLU A 128 17.73 -34.10 -22.36
CA GLU A 128 17.33 -35.51 -22.33
C GLU A 128 15.83 -35.68 -22.01
N ASP A 129 15.31 -34.98 -20.99
CA ASP A 129 13.89 -35.03 -20.63
C ASP A 129 12.97 -34.63 -21.80
N VAL A 130 13.37 -33.62 -22.57
CA VAL A 130 12.62 -33.16 -23.74
C VAL A 130 12.64 -34.21 -24.83
N THR A 131 13.82 -34.82 -25.06
CA THR A 131 13.99 -35.86 -26.10
C THR A 131 13.13 -37.07 -25.74
N GLU A 132 13.14 -37.49 -24.50
CA GLU A 132 12.35 -38.67 -24.05
C GLU A 132 10.84 -38.38 -24.16
N ASP A 133 10.38 -37.25 -23.62
CA ASP A 133 8.95 -36.94 -23.57
C ASP A 133 8.35 -36.61 -24.94
N VAL A 134 9.08 -35.81 -25.75
CA VAL A 134 8.53 -35.24 -26.97
C VAL A 134 8.92 -36.04 -28.21
N PHE A 135 10.18 -36.39 -28.37
CA PHE A 135 10.65 -37.10 -29.56
C PHE A 135 10.30 -38.60 -29.50
N HIS A 136 10.63 -39.28 -28.40
CA HIS A 136 10.30 -40.69 -28.23
C HIS A 136 8.84 -40.91 -27.75
N GLY A 137 8.39 -40.07 -26.81
CA GLY A 137 7.03 -40.15 -26.25
C GLY A 137 5.94 -39.59 -27.19
N ARG A 138 6.34 -38.86 -28.26
CA ARG A 138 5.44 -38.27 -29.26
C ARG A 138 4.37 -37.34 -28.67
N ALA A 139 4.68 -36.69 -27.52
CA ALA A 139 3.75 -35.82 -26.80
C ALA A 139 4.09 -34.32 -26.98
N GLU A 140 3.05 -33.49 -27.06
CA GLU A 140 3.24 -32.03 -26.94
C GLU A 140 3.48 -31.69 -25.46
N MET A 141 4.60 -31.06 -25.12
CA MET A 141 5.00 -30.78 -23.73
C MET A 141 5.30 -29.29 -23.50
N PHE A 142 4.94 -28.83 -22.31
CA PHE A 142 5.27 -27.49 -21.82
C PHE A 142 6.17 -27.59 -20.60
N TYR A 143 7.29 -26.87 -20.62
CA TYR A 143 8.25 -26.81 -19.50
C TYR A 143 8.39 -25.35 -19.05
N GLU A 144 8.37 -25.13 -17.73
CA GLU A 144 8.44 -23.77 -17.15
C GLU A 144 9.86 -23.24 -16.96
N ASN A 145 10.88 -24.11 -17.12
CA ASN A 145 12.24 -23.77 -16.72
C ASN A 145 13.31 -24.52 -17.54
N THR A 146 13.18 -24.53 -18.85
CA THR A 146 14.18 -25.15 -19.72
C THR A 146 15.42 -24.27 -19.76
N ASN A 147 16.59 -24.84 -19.46
CA ASN A 147 17.86 -24.13 -19.59
C ASN A 147 18.39 -24.28 -21.03
N ILE A 148 18.56 -23.15 -21.73
CA ILE A 148 19.09 -23.09 -23.06
C ILE A 148 20.15 -21.98 -23.08
N ASN A 149 21.40 -22.33 -23.36
CA ASN A 149 22.53 -21.40 -23.41
C ASN A 149 22.57 -20.46 -22.17
N ASN A 150 22.52 -21.04 -20.96
CA ASN A 150 22.48 -20.35 -19.65
C ASN A 150 21.27 -19.43 -19.41
N ASN A 151 20.33 -19.35 -20.33
CA ASN A 151 19.07 -18.66 -20.13
C ASN A 151 17.94 -19.63 -19.83
N ARG A 152 17.02 -19.21 -18.96
CA ARG A 152 15.84 -19.99 -18.61
C ARG A 152 14.66 -19.59 -19.48
N TYR A 153 13.97 -20.59 -20.03
CA TYR A 153 12.84 -20.43 -20.93
C TYR A 153 11.58 -21.09 -20.39
N PHE A 154 10.45 -20.45 -20.59
CA PHE A 154 9.19 -21.14 -20.77
C PHE A 154 9.20 -21.70 -22.18
N SER A 155 8.98 -22.99 -22.31
CA SER A 155 9.14 -23.66 -23.60
C SER A 155 7.98 -24.62 -23.88
N TYR A 156 7.57 -24.62 -25.11
CA TYR A 156 6.58 -25.56 -25.63
C TYR A 156 7.21 -26.32 -26.79
N TYR A 157 7.15 -27.64 -26.71
CA TYR A 157 7.68 -28.53 -27.74
C TYR A 157 6.54 -29.29 -28.38
N ARG A 158 6.66 -29.47 -29.70
CA ARG A 158 5.74 -30.24 -30.51
C ARG A 158 6.50 -31.19 -31.45
N PRO A 159 6.16 -32.50 -31.50
CA PRO A 159 6.77 -33.41 -32.42
C PRO A 159 6.44 -33.10 -33.90
N LEU A 160 7.41 -33.34 -34.77
CA LEU A 160 7.29 -33.27 -36.23
C LEU A 160 7.29 -34.69 -36.81
N TYR A 161 6.48 -34.91 -37.83
CA TYR A 161 6.27 -36.25 -38.39
C TYR A 161 6.60 -36.28 -39.86
N ASP A 162 7.09 -37.45 -40.34
CA ASP A 162 7.21 -37.74 -41.76
C ASP A 162 5.86 -38.13 -42.38
N THR A 163 5.90 -38.38 -43.70
CA THR A 163 4.72 -38.83 -44.48
C THR A 163 4.21 -40.22 -44.06
N GLN A 164 5.01 -41.00 -43.32
CA GLN A 164 4.68 -42.33 -42.79
C GLN A 164 4.17 -42.27 -41.33
N GLY A 165 4.19 -41.09 -40.71
CA GLY A 165 3.75 -40.91 -39.30
C GLY A 165 4.84 -41.21 -38.27
N ASN A 166 6.10 -41.32 -38.64
CA ASN A 166 7.21 -41.47 -37.70
C ASN A 166 7.63 -40.07 -37.23
N CYS A 167 7.98 -39.97 -35.95
CA CYS A 167 8.53 -38.72 -35.39
C CYS A 167 9.95 -38.52 -35.94
N THR A 168 10.22 -37.44 -36.63
CA THR A 168 11.51 -37.13 -37.27
C THR A 168 12.22 -35.95 -36.60
N GLY A 169 11.52 -35.23 -35.72
CA GLY A 169 12.10 -34.11 -35.03
C GLY A 169 11.06 -33.41 -34.13
N MET A 170 11.40 -32.22 -33.73
CA MET A 170 10.57 -31.42 -32.82
C MET A 170 10.59 -29.94 -33.22
N LEU A 171 9.50 -29.22 -32.99
CA LEU A 171 9.51 -27.76 -33.02
C LEU A 171 9.40 -27.23 -31.59
N PHE A 172 10.28 -26.32 -31.26
CA PHE A 172 10.29 -25.56 -30.02
C PHE A 172 9.74 -24.15 -30.25
N ALA A 173 8.94 -23.68 -29.33
CA ALA A 173 8.59 -22.26 -29.16
C ALA A 173 8.89 -21.87 -27.71
N GLY A 174 9.63 -20.78 -27.49
CA GLY A 174 10.05 -20.42 -26.16
C GLY A 174 10.14 -18.92 -25.92
N LYS A 175 9.94 -18.54 -24.64
CA LYS A 175 10.10 -17.16 -24.16
C LYS A 175 10.96 -17.14 -22.91
N GLU A 176 11.94 -16.26 -22.85
CA GLU A 176 12.80 -16.19 -21.68
C GLU A 176 12.02 -15.81 -20.43
N VAL A 177 12.25 -16.54 -19.34
CA VAL A 177 11.62 -16.31 -18.01
C VAL A 177 11.89 -14.90 -17.50
N ARG A 178 13.05 -14.32 -17.82
CA ARG A 178 13.44 -12.96 -17.43
C ARG A 178 12.44 -11.91 -17.93
N TYR A 179 12.00 -11.99 -19.19
CA TYR A 179 11.04 -11.05 -19.77
C TYR A 179 9.64 -11.23 -19.17
N VAL A 180 9.22 -12.46 -18.93
CA VAL A 180 7.94 -12.77 -18.29
C VAL A 180 7.90 -12.23 -16.85
N ARG A 181 9.00 -12.42 -16.10
CA ARG A 181 9.11 -11.94 -14.72
C ARG A 181 9.11 -10.41 -14.64
N SER A 182 9.77 -9.72 -15.57
CA SER A 182 9.74 -8.25 -15.62
C SER A 182 8.34 -7.70 -15.89
N SER A 183 7.56 -8.36 -16.75
CA SER A 183 6.17 -7.99 -17.03
C SER A 183 5.28 -8.11 -15.81
N VAL A 184 5.46 -9.15 -14.98
CA VAL A 184 4.74 -9.30 -13.70
C VAL A 184 5.11 -8.17 -12.73
N LEU A 185 6.39 -7.82 -12.61
CA LEU A 185 6.83 -6.73 -11.74
C LEU A 185 6.21 -5.39 -12.16
N VAL A 186 6.24 -5.07 -13.45
CA VAL A 186 5.61 -3.85 -13.98
C VAL A 186 4.11 -3.84 -13.70
N GLY A 187 3.43 -4.96 -13.83
CA GLY A 187 2.00 -5.08 -13.55
C GLY A 187 1.62 -4.89 -12.07
N VAL A 188 2.51 -5.22 -11.12
CA VAL A 188 2.28 -5.05 -9.67
C VAL A 188 2.62 -3.63 -9.20
N MET A 189 3.50 -2.89 -9.89
CA MET A 189 3.97 -1.56 -9.48
C MET A 189 2.83 -0.54 -9.22
N PRO A 190 1.79 -0.42 -10.06
CA PRO A 190 0.69 0.51 -9.79
C PRO A 190 -0.02 0.23 -8.47
N VAL A 191 -0.19 -1.05 -8.12
CA VAL A 191 -0.82 -1.48 -6.86
C VAL A 191 0.05 -1.07 -5.65
N LEU A 192 1.37 -1.26 -5.75
CA LEU A 192 2.32 -0.83 -4.73
C LEU A 192 2.29 0.70 -4.53
N ILE A 193 2.29 1.47 -5.61
CA ILE A 193 2.22 2.93 -5.55
C ILE A 193 0.91 3.39 -4.93
N ALA A 194 -0.22 2.84 -5.35
CA ALA A 194 -1.53 3.17 -4.81
C ALA A 194 -1.61 2.88 -3.31
N MET A 195 -1.10 1.73 -2.87
CA MET A 195 -1.04 1.37 -1.45
C MET A 195 -0.17 2.36 -0.66
N PHE A 196 1.02 2.70 -1.16
CA PHE A 196 1.91 3.65 -0.49
C PHE A 196 1.25 5.03 -0.33
N VAL A 197 0.61 5.54 -1.39
CA VAL A 197 -0.13 6.81 -1.36
C VAL A 197 -1.28 6.75 -0.35
N CYS A 198 -2.05 5.67 -0.33
CA CYS A 198 -3.16 5.48 0.61
C CYS A 198 -2.67 5.50 2.06
N VAL A 199 -1.60 4.76 2.37
CA VAL A 199 -1.00 4.74 3.72
C VAL A 199 -0.49 6.13 4.11
N ALA A 200 0.18 6.84 3.20
CA ALA A 200 0.69 8.18 3.45
C ALA A 200 -0.44 9.18 3.77
N ILE A 201 -1.55 9.13 3.01
CA ILE A 201 -2.73 9.96 3.28
C ILE A 201 -3.32 9.64 4.66
N VAL A 202 -3.52 8.37 5.00
CA VAL A 202 -4.07 7.95 6.30
C VAL A 202 -3.17 8.42 7.44
N VAL A 203 -1.85 8.22 7.33
CA VAL A 203 -0.88 8.69 8.33
C VAL A 203 -0.96 10.22 8.51
N PHE A 204 -1.05 10.97 7.41
CA PHE A 204 -1.17 12.42 7.45
C PHE A 204 -2.46 12.89 8.14
N VAL A 205 -3.59 12.29 7.78
CA VAL A 205 -4.90 12.62 8.40
C VAL A 205 -4.90 12.33 9.90
N ILE A 206 -4.39 11.17 10.30
CA ILE A 206 -4.30 10.79 11.71
C ILE A 206 -3.36 11.72 12.47
N TRP A 207 -2.21 12.07 11.87
CA TRP A 207 -1.26 13.00 12.47
C TRP A 207 -1.89 14.38 12.70
N ALA A 208 -2.59 14.93 11.72
CA ALA A 208 -3.27 16.23 11.82
C ALA A 208 -4.38 16.20 12.89
N TYR A 209 -5.20 15.14 12.89
CA TYR A 209 -6.27 14.96 13.87
C TYR A 209 -5.73 14.78 15.29
N ALA A 210 -4.73 13.92 15.48
CA ALA A 210 -4.10 13.69 16.77
C ALA A 210 -3.49 14.95 17.37
N ASN A 211 -2.81 15.77 16.55
CA ASN A 211 -2.26 17.04 17.02
C ASN A 211 -3.34 18.00 17.51
N LYS A 212 -4.48 18.11 16.78
CA LYS A 212 -5.61 18.93 17.18
C LYS A 212 -6.26 18.44 18.49
N LEU A 213 -6.38 17.13 18.65
CA LEU A 213 -6.93 16.51 19.84
C LEU A 213 -6.03 16.72 21.06
N ILE A 214 -4.74 16.47 20.92
CA ILE A 214 -3.73 16.66 21.97
C ILE A 214 -3.69 18.13 22.41
N LYS A 215 -3.72 19.09 21.48
CA LYS A 215 -3.75 20.52 21.79
C LYS A 215 -4.96 20.88 22.65
N SER A 216 -6.15 20.38 22.31
CA SER A 216 -7.37 20.62 23.10
C SER A 216 -7.29 20.00 24.51
N MET A 217 -6.72 18.80 24.64
CA MET A 217 -6.49 18.17 25.95
C MET A 217 -5.54 18.97 26.84
N TRP A 218 -4.47 19.53 26.26
CA TRP A 218 -3.55 20.40 26.99
C TRP A 218 -4.21 21.67 27.46
N GLN A 219 -5.06 22.31 26.64
CA GLN A 219 -5.81 23.49 27.03
C GLN A 219 -6.76 23.21 28.19
N LEU A 220 -7.45 22.06 28.15
CA LEU A 220 -8.28 21.61 29.27
C LEU A 220 -7.48 21.35 30.55
N GLY A 221 -6.33 20.67 30.40
CA GLY A 221 -5.44 20.41 31.54
C GLY A 221 -4.91 21.70 32.18
N ASP A 222 -4.46 22.67 31.37
CA ASP A 222 -3.99 23.97 31.86
C ASP A 222 -5.11 24.75 32.56
N PHE A 223 -6.32 24.73 31.99
CA PHE A 223 -7.52 25.32 32.62
C PHE A 223 -7.78 24.73 34.00
N PHE A 224 -7.79 23.40 34.14
CA PHE A 224 -8.00 22.75 35.44
C PHE A 224 -6.91 23.09 36.48
N VAL A 225 -5.65 23.13 36.06
CA VAL A 225 -4.56 23.52 36.97
C VAL A 225 -4.70 24.95 37.45
N LYS A 226 -5.15 25.87 36.61
CA LYS A 226 -5.40 27.27 37.02
C LYS A 226 -6.58 27.38 38.00
N VAL A 227 -7.69 26.67 37.69
CA VAL A 227 -8.84 26.62 38.59
C VAL A 227 -8.49 26.01 39.94
N GLU A 228 -7.71 24.92 39.99
CA GLU A 228 -7.17 24.32 41.21
C GLU A 228 -6.30 25.30 42.00
N GLY A 229 -5.52 26.12 41.33
CA GLY A 229 -4.71 27.20 41.90
C GLY A 229 -5.50 28.42 42.40
N GLY A 230 -6.85 28.39 42.27
CA GLY A 230 -7.74 29.48 42.72
C GLY A 230 -8.00 30.56 41.67
N ASP A 231 -7.46 30.45 40.46
CA ASP A 231 -7.77 31.38 39.37
C ASP A 231 -9.13 31.00 38.74
N LEU A 232 -10.19 31.56 39.31
CA LEU A 232 -11.57 31.36 38.84
C LEU A 232 -11.97 32.38 37.74
N THR A 233 -10.99 33.20 37.22
CA THR A 233 -11.23 34.17 36.17
C THR A 233 -10.68 33.70 34.85
N THR A 234 -9.88 32.63 34.82
CA THR A 234 -9.28 32.08 33.61
C THR A 234 -10.33 31.62 32.61
N GLU A 235 -10.15 31.93 31.35
CA GLU A 235 -11.03 31.52 30.25
C GLU A 235 -10.52 30.28 29.54
N LEU A 236 -11.43 29.37 29.23
CA LEU A 236 -11.13 28.23 28.40
C LEU A 236 -11.07 28.65 26.91
N GLY A 237 -9.98 28.31 26.24
CA GLY A 237 -9.75 28.71 24.85
C GLY A 237 -10.90 28.38 23.88
N PRO A 238 -11.19 29.26 22.91
CA PRO A 238 -12.33 29.11 22.00
C PRO A 238 -12.23 27.86 21.12
N GLU A 239 -11.05 27.31 20.94
CA GLU A 239 -10.84 26.07 20.17
C GLU A 239 -11.50 24.85 20.83
N VAL A 240 -11.51 24.79 22.18
CA VAL A 240 -12.20 23.74 22.94
C VAL A 240 -13.71 24.01 23.00
N MET A 241 -14.09 25.26 23.25
CA MET A 241 -15.50 25.66 23.41
C MET A 241 -16.33 25.47 22.12
N LYS A 242 -15.73 25.64 20.94
CA LYS A 242 -16.37 25.44 19.62
C LYS A 242 -16.49 23.98 19.21
N ARG A 243 -15.89 23.05 19.95
CA ARG A 243 -15.98 21.62 19.62
C ARG A 243 -17.41 21.10 19.91
N LYS A 244 -17.84 20.16 19.04
CA LYS A 244 -19.15 19.51 19.17
C LYS A 244 -19.05 18.05 19.65
N ASP A 245 -17.84 17.60 19.97
CA ASP A 245 -17.53 16.26 20.48
C ASP A 245 -17.44 16.22 22.01
N GLU A 246 -16.98 15.08 22.55
CA GLU A 246 -16.85 14.82 23.98
C GLU A 246 -15.94 15.82 24.68
N LEU A 247 -14.86 16.26 24.03
CA LEU A 247 -13.96 17.27 24.58
C LEU A 247 -14.62 18.63 24.71
N GLY A 248 -15.44 19.02 23.73
CA GLY A 248 -16.23 20.23 23.80
C GLY A 248 -17.28 20.18 24.93
N ARG A 249 -17.89 19.02 25.16
CA ARG A 249 -18.83 18.81 26.28
C ARG A 249 -18.13 18.90 27.64
N ILE A 250 -16.94 18.25 27.76
CA ILE A 250 -16.12 18.36 28.99
C ILE A 250 -15.72 19.81 29.23
N GLY A 251 -15.30 20.55 28.20
CA GLY A 251 -14.93 21.96 28.29
C GLY A 251 -16.08 22.84 28.85
N LYS A 252 -17.30 22.65 28.30
CA LYS A 252 -18.48 23.38 28.78
C LYS A 252 -18.82 23.05 30.24
N SER A 253 -18.78 21.76 30.63
CA SER A 253 -18.99 21.33 31.97
C SER A 253 -17.93 21.87 32.93
N ALA A 254 -16.67 21.95 32.48
CA ALA A 254 -15.59 22.54 33.28
C ALA A 254 -15.80 24.04 33.54
N VAL A 255 -16.26 24.80 32.56
CA VAL A 255 -16.60 26.22 32.73
C VAL A 255 -17.82 26.42 33.65
N GLN A 256 -18.85 25.56 33.52
CA GLN A 256 -19.99 25.59 34.43
C GLN A 256 -19.58 25.28 35.88
N MET A 257 -18.70 24.28 36.07
CA MET A 257 -18.15 23.96 37.39
C MET A 257 -17.37 25.14 38.01
N GLN A 258 -16.51 25.79 37.19
CA GLN A 258 -15.76 26.99 37.60
C GLN A 258 -16.71 28.10 38.03
N SER A 259 -17.76 28.36 37.23
CA SER A 259 -18.75 29.40 37.56
C SER A 259 -19.51 29.08 38.89
N ALA A 260 -19.89 27.82 39.12
CA ALA A 260 -20.52 27.40 40.36
C ALA A 260 -19.58 27.52 41.56
N LEU A 261 -18.30 27.13 41.42
CA LEU A 261 -17.27 27.33 42.46
C LEU A 261 -17.07 28.83 42.78
N ARG A 262 -17.03 29.67 41.77
CA ARG A 262 -16.92 31.10 41.91
C ARG A 262 -18.07 31.67 42.69
N GLU A 263 -19.31 31.28 42.37
CA GLU A 263 -20.52 31.73 43.08
C GLU A 263 -20.49 31.32 44.54
N LEU A 264 -20.09 30.09 44.87
CA LEU A 264 -19.96 29.60 46.26
C LEU A 264 -18.87 30.34 47.04
N ILE A 265 -17.79 30.76 46.42
CA ILE A 265 -16.66 31.44 47.09
C ILE A 265 -16.93 32.94 47.25
N GLU A 266 -17.60 33.59 46.29
CA GLU A 266 -17.76 35.03 46.23
C GLU A 266 -19.07 35.49 46.91
N ARG A 267 -20.11 34.64 46.96
CA ARG A 267 -21.45 35.05 47.38
C ARG A 267 -21.90 34.39 48.70
N ASP A 268 -22.75 35.10 49.41
CA ASP A 268 -23.49 34.58 50.54
C ASP A 268 -24.70 33.79 50.07
N SER A 269 -24.88 32.56 50.59
CA SER A 269 -25.91 31.62 50.14
C SER A 269 -27.35 32.03 50.47
N LEU A 270 -27.54 32.90 51.45
CA LEU A 270 -28.87 33.35 51.87
C LEU A 270 -29.34 34.61 51.11
N THR A 271 -28.42 35.55 50.93
CA THR A 271 -28.74 36.86 50.36
C THR A 271 -28.39 36.98 48.87
N GLY A 272 -27.54 36.11 48.36
CA GLY A 272 -27.01 36.18 46.97
C GLY A 272 -26.07 37.37 46.73
N LEU A 273 -25.78 38.17 47.75
CA LEU A 273 -24.84 39.27 47.72
C LEU A 273 -23.39 38.77 47.86
N TYR A 274 -22.41 39.64 47.60
CA TYR A 274 -21.01 39.27 47.88
C TYR A 274 -20.84 39.01 49.37
N ASN A 275 -20.19 37.90 49.71
CA ASN A 275 -19.88 37.60 51.09
C ASN A 275 -18.81 38.57 51.65
N ARG A 276 -18.65 38.57 52.97
CA ARG A 276 -17.69 39.46 53.65
C ARG A 276 -16.28 39.39 53.07
N HIS A 277 -15.81 38.19 52.79
CA HIS A 277 -14.44 37.98 52.31
C HIS A 277 -14.24 38.61 50.93
N TYR A 278 -15.16 38.42 50.01
CA TYR A 278 -15.08 38.98 48.65
C TYR A 278 -15.33 40.49 48.68
N GLY A 279 -16.23 40.97 49.52
CA GLY A 279 -16.47 42.40 49.73
C GLY A 279 -15.20 43.14 50.17
N GLU A 280 -14.39 42.56 51.07
CA GLU A 280 -13.10 43.13 51.47
C GLU A 280 -12.05 43.17 50.32
N ILE A 281 -12.05 42.18 49.47
CA ILE A 281 -11.18 42.17 48.26
C ILE A 281 -11.63 43.28 47.30
N TRP A 282 -12.92 43.34 47.00
CA TRP A 282 -13.48 44.35 46.11
C TRP A 282 -13.23 45.78 46.59
N LEU A 283 -13.38 46.03 47.89
CA LEU A 283 -13.08 47.33 48.49
C LEU A 283 -11.60 47.72 48.32
N ARG A 284 -10.67 46.77 48.40
CA ARG A 284 -9.24 47.02 48.18
C ARG A 284 -8.95 47.41 46.74
N GLU A 285 -9.57 46.73 45.79
CA GLU A 285 -9.43 47.02 44.38
C GLU A 285 -10.05 48.39 44.01
N ALA A 286 -11.28 48.66 44.46
CA ALA A 286 -11.94 49.94 44.28
C ALA A 286 -11.12 51.11 44.83
N ARG A 287 -10.48 50.91 46.01
CA ARG A 287 -9.57 51.90 46.60
C ARG A 287 -8.32 52.14 45.78
N LYS A 288 -7.80 51.11 45.15
CA LYS A 288 -6.62 51.21 44.25
C LYS A 288 -7.03 52.00 42.98
N GLU A 289 -8.12 51.64 42.36
CA GLU A 289 -8.63 52.28 41.15
C GLU A 289 -8.98 53.76 41.39
N ALA A 290 -9.57 54.10 42.52
CA ALA A 290 -9.85 55.46 42.91
C ALA A 290 -8.56 56.31 43.09
N ARG A 291 -7.49 55.72 43.60
CA ARG A 291 -6.17 56.38 43.69
C ARG A 291 -5.54 56.60 42.33
N GLU A 292 -5.67 55.66 41.43
CA GLU A 292 -5.09 55.74 40.09
C GLU A 292 -5.84 56.68 39.16
N SER A 293 -7.20 56.70 39.28
CA SER A 293 -8.09 57.52 38.46
C SER A 293 -8.36 58.92 39.02
N GLY A 294 -8.04 59.15 40.29
CA GLY A 294 -8.39 60.38 40.98
C GLY A 294 -9.90 60.54 41.28
N CYS A 295 -10.70 59.53 41.04
CA CYS A 295 -12.15 59.57 41.26
C CYS A 295 -12.48 59.12 42.72
N PRO A 296 -13.24 59.92 43.50
CA PRO A 296 -13.62 59.50 44.85
C PRO A 296 -14.66 58.38 44.80
N TYR A 297 -14.62 57.49 45.80
CA TYR A 297 -15.63 56.48 46.03
C TYR A 297 -16.19 56.59 47.47
N TYR A 298 -17.40 56.15 47.66
CA TYR A 298 -18.08 56.20 48.94
C TYR A 298 -18.39 54.76 49.44
N VAL A 299 -18.25 54.54 50.73
CA VAL A 299 -18.59 53.27 51.36
C VAL A 299 -19.67 53.56 52.38
N SER A 300 -20.79 52.80 52.31
CA SER A 300 -21.84 52.85 53.32
C SER A 300 -21.86 51.51 54.06
N ILE A 301 -21.96 51.57 55.37
CA ILE A 301 -22.13 50.42 56.23
C ILE A 301 -23.50 50.54 56.97
N GLY A 302 -24.36 49.52 56.80
CA GLY A 302 -25.63 49.44 57.49
C GLY A 302 -25.68 48.24 58.42
N ASP A 303 -26.31 48.40 59.51
CA ASP A 303 -26.59 47.30 60.48
C ASP A 303 -28.09 47.34 60.88
N ILE A 304 -28.66 46.20 61.22
CA ILE A 304 -30.07 46.07 61.65
C ILE A 304 -30.11 46.01 63.19
N ASP A 305 -30.67 47.05 63.73
CA ASP A 305 -30.84 47.12 65.21
C ASP A 305 -31.69 45.94 65.74
N PHE A 306 -31.17 45.28 66.79
CA PHE A 306 -31.84 44.16 67.45
C PHE A 306 -32.14 42.96 66.54
N PHE A 307 -31.41 42.77 65.39
CA PHE A 307 -31.65 41.68 64.42
C PHE A 307 -31.72 40.30 65.05
N LYS A 308 -30.85 39.99 65.99
CA LYS A 308 -30.91 38.73 66.77
C LYS A 308 -32.23 38.51 67.45
N LYS A 309 -32.78 39.56 68.18
CA LYS A 309 -34.04 39.48 68.88
C LYS A 309 -35.20 39.31 67.87
N PHE A 310 -35.14 39.92 66.74
CA PHE A 310 -36.11 39.75 65.66
C PHE A 310 -36.11 38.32 65.13
N ASN A 311 -34.94 37.80 64.89
CA ASN A 311 -34.76 36.43 64.33
C ASN A 311 -35.20 35.35 65.32
N ASP A 312 -34.89 35.53 66.61
CA ASP A 312 -35.35 34.63 67.73
C ASP A 312 -36.82 34.63 67.91
N SER A 313 -37.53 35.69 67.52
CA SER A 313 -38.98 35.86 67.68
C SER A 313 -39.83 35.48 66.50
N TYR A 314 -39.27 35.60 65.29
CA TYR A 314 -40.03 35.44 64.05
C TYR A 314 -39.39 34.44 63.06
N GLY A 315 -38.26 33.82 63.38
CA GLY A 315 -37.56 32.81 62.60
C GLY A 315 -36.64 33.34 61.61
#